data_72a4374e283341960a910b3a0786de2b
#
_entry.id   72a4374e283341960a910b3a0786de2b
#
_cell.length_a   1.000
_cell.length_b   1.000
_cell.length_c   1.000
_cell.angle_alpha   90.00
_cell.angle_beta   90.00
_cell.angle_gamma   90.00
#
_symmetry.space_group_name_H-M   'P 1'
#
loop_
_entity.id
_entity.type
_entity.pdbx_description
1 polymer ?
#
loop_
_entity_poly.entity_id
_entity_poly.type
_entity_poly.pdbx_seq_one_letter_code
_entity_poly.pdbx_strand_id
1 'polypeptide(L)'
;MKTALALGTFDGLHKGHREVLRLPDGCKKIAVIFPLPPKALITGKPLALMLPQDKETALKDLGIDEIFTLDFEKVRTMPPEDFLRLLTDKFSPDLISCGFNYRFGKNAAGDKNLLEKFCRERGITLKCSEPVTENGETVSSTEIRRLLQSGETEKANRLLYKPFSYTAEVISGDKRGRTLGFPTVNQRYPQCLLPPKFGVYVSRVTVDGREYDGITDIGVRPTFKIDYIISETFIKGFSGDIYGDTVTVSPRRFVRGEVKFSSVSELKAQINADLKELEK
;
A
#
# COMPACT_ATOMS: atom_id res chain seq x y z
N MET A 1 3.52 -17.98 -27.75
CA MET A 1 4.33 -17.48 -26.61
C MET A 1 3.75 -18.09 -25.35
N LYS A 2 4.56 -18.63 -24.45
CA LYS A 2 4.09 -19.18 -23.16
C LYS A 2 3.49 -18.10 -22.29
N THR A 3 2.52 -18.48 -21.45
CA THR A 3 1.83 -17.55 -20.53
C THR A 3 2.06 -17.98 -19.08
N ALA A 4 2.45 -17.04 -18.23
CA ALA A 4 2.64 -17.26 -16.79
C ALA A 4 1.72 -16.34 -15.99
N LEU A 5 0.93 -16.90 -15.07
CA LEU A 5 0.05 -16.18 -14.18
C LEU A 5 0.69 -16.05 -12.78
N ALA A 6 0.66 -14.88 -12.21
CA ALA A 6 0.93 -14.66 -10.77
C ALA A 6 -0.38 -14.35 -10.06
N LEU A 7 -0.76 -15.20 -9.09
CA LEU A 7 -2.02 -15.08 -8.35
C LEU A 7 -1.77 -14.47 -6.97
N GLY A 8 -2.41 -13.35 -6.66
CA GLY A 8 -2.28 -12.73 -5.35
C GLY A 8 -3.02 -11.39 -5.23
N THR A 9 -3.17 -10.91 -4.02
CA THR A 9 -3.68 -9.55 -3.77
C THR A 9 -2.62 -8.49 -4.04
N PHE A 10 -1.36 -8.85 -3.85
CA PHE A 10 -0.17 -8.00 -4.02
C PHE A 10 -0.26 -6.65 -3.28
N ASP A 11 -0.93 -6.65 -2.13
CA ASP A 11 -1.12 -5.45 -1.33
C ASP A 11 0.17 -5.07 -0.61
N GLY A 12 0.74 -3.90 -0.97
CA GLY A 12 2.02 -3.39 -0.48
C GLY A 12 3.24 -3.98 -1.19
N LEU A 13 3.09 -4.96 -2.10
CA LEU A 13 4.20 -5.56 -2.87
C LEU A 13 5.43 -5.89 -2.03
N HIS A 14 5.20 -6.50 -0.86
CA HIS A 14 6.28 -6.87 0.05
C HIS A 14 7.21 -7.97 -0.51
N LYS A 15 8.34 -8.22 0.15
CA LYS A 15 9.36 -9.19 -0.28
C LYS A 15 8.78 -10.57 -0.67
N GLY A 16 7.79 -11.09 0.08
CA GLY A 16 7.12 -12.35 -0.27
C GLY A 16 6.31 -12.28 -1.58
N HIS A 17 5.67 -11.16 -1.87
CA HIS A 17 4.98 -10.96 -3.15
C HIS A 17 5.96 -10.96 -4.33
N ARG A 18 7.15 -10.42 -4.15
CA ARG A 18 8.18 -10.40 -5.20
C ARG A 18 8.60 -11.81 -5.64
N GLU A 19 8.64 -12.77 -4.71
CA GLU A 19 8.94 -14.16 -5.07
C GLU A 19 7.84 -14.79 -5.93
N VAL A 20 6.57 -14.47 -5.67
CA VAL A 20 5.45 -14.89 -6.51
C VAL A 20 5.52 -14.25 -7.90
N LEU A 21 5.88 -12.96 -7.98
CA LEU A 21 5.97 -12.18 -9.21
C LEU A 21 7.23 -12.46 -10.04
N ARG A 22 8.21 -13.20 -9.50
CA ARG A 22 9.40 -13.62 -10.24
C ARG A 22 9.04 -14.75 -11.21
N LEU A 23 8.46 -14.36 -12.34
CA LEU A 23 8.06 -15.25 -13.43
C LEU A 23 9.21 -15.43 -14.42
N PRO A 24 9.28 -16.58 -15.15
CA PRO A 24 10.32 -16.84 -16.13
C PRO A 24 10.34 -15.80 -17.26
N ASP A 25 11.53 -15.57 -17.83
CA ASP A 25 11.65 -14.77 -19.04
C ASP A 25 11.16 -15.55 -20.26
N GLY A 26 10.82 -14.81 -21.35
CA GLY A 26 10.32 -15.40 -22.58
C GLY A 26 8.86 -15.85 -22.53
N CYS A 27 8.13 -15.57 -21.46
CA CYS A 27 6.68 -15.77 -21.38
C CYS A 27 5.95 -14.43 -21.19
N LYS A 28 4.67 -14.40 -21.56
CA LYS A 28 3.75 -13.31 -21.20
C LYS A 28 3.44 -13.42 -19.71
N LYS A 29 3.78 -12.38 -18.95
CA LYS A 29 3.65 -12.31 -17.49
C LYS A 29 2.36 -11.57 -17.11
N ILE A 30 1.41 -12.27 -16.49
CA ILE A 30 0.10 -11.71 -16.13
C ILE A 30 -0.07 -11.79 -14.61
N ALA A 31 -0.37 -10.64 -13.97
CA ALA A 31 -0.77 -10.60 -12.58
C ALA A 31 -2.30 -10.62 -12.47
N VAL A 32 -2.84 -11.58 -11.74
CA VAL A 32 -4.27 -11.70 -11.41
C VAL A 32 -4.47 -11.15 -10.00
N ILE A 33 -5.18 -10.04 -9.88
CA ILE A 33 -5.25 -9.25 -8.64
C ILE A 33 -6.67 -8.88 -8.25
N PHE A 34 -6.85 -8.45 -7.00
CA PHE A 34 -7.97 -7.60 -6.59
C PHE A 34 -7.52 -6.14 -6.46
N PRO A 35 -8.38 -5.16 -6.74
CA PRO A 35 -8.02 -3.73 -6.59
C PRO A 35 -7.66 -3.41 -5.14
N LEU A 36 -8.42 -3.93 -4.19
CA LEU A 36 -8.21 -3.81 -2.75
C LEU A 36 -8.13 -5.20 -2.09
N PRO A 37 -7.57 -5.31 -0.89
CA PRO A 37 -7.57 -6.57 -0.14
C PRO A 37 -9.00 -7.11 0.04
N PRO A 38 -9.26 -8.42 -0.18
CA PRO A 38 -10.60 -9.01 0.00
C PRO A 38 -11.25 -8.66 1.34
N LYS A 39 -10.47 -8.64 2.42
CA LYS A 39 -10.97 -8.26 3.75
C LYS A 39 -11.45 -6.80 3.80
N ALA A 40 -10.81 -5.88 3.07
CA ALA A 40 -11.27 -4.49 2.95
C ALA A 40 -12.59 -4.40 2.19
N LEU A 41 -12.73 -5.16 1.10
CA LEU A 41 -13.95 -5.22 0.29
C LEU A 41 -15.14 -5.81 1.06
N ILE A 42 -14.90 -6.79 1.95
CA ILE A 42 -15.94 -7.41 2.80
C ILE A 42 -16.36 -6.48 3.94
N THR A 43 -15.40 -5.83 4.59
CA THR A 43 -15.65 -5.12 5.86
C THR A 43 -15.86 -3.62 5.68
N GLY A 44 -15.56 -3.07 4.50
CA GLY A 44 -15.52 -1.61 4.24
C GLY A 44 -14.41 -0.88 5.01
N LYS A 45 -13.51 -1.59 5.69
CA LYS A 45 -12.44 -0.97 6.48
C LYS A 45 -11.25 -0.57 5.61
N PRO A 46 -10.57 0.55 5.91
CA PRO A 46 -9.35 0.97 5.23
C PRO A 46 -8.19 0.04 5.60
N LEU A 47 -7.89 -0.93 4.76
CA LEU A 47 -6.86 -1.95 5.01
C LEU A 47 -5.79 -2.02 3.92
N ALA A 48 -5.93 -1.27 2.83
CA ALA A 48 -4.95 -1.30 1.75
C ALA A 48 -3.61 -0.70 2.20
N LEU A 49 -2.51 -1.32 1.78
CA LEU A 49 -1.14 -0.83 2.00
C LEU A 49 -0.64 0.02 0.83
N MET A 50 -1.39 0.06 -0.26
CA MET A 50 -1.03 0.75 -1.49
C MET A 50 -2.30 1.14 -2.25
N LEU A 51 -2.31 2.31 -2.86
CA LEU A 51 -3.40 2.72 -3.74
C LEU A 51 -3.49 1.79 -4.97
N PRO A 52 -4.68 1.53 -5.53
CA PRO A 52 -4.82 0.67 -6.70
C PRO A 52 -3.96 1.10 -7.89
N GLN A 53 -3.92 2.40 -8.21
CA GLN A 53 -3.10 2.94 -9.30
C GLN A 53 -1.59 2.77 -9.06
N ASP A 54 -1.14 2.93 -7.81
CA ASP A 54 0.26 2.74 -7.45
C ASP A 54 0.66 1.25 -7.54
N LYS A 55 -0.27 0.34 -7.21
CA LYS A 55 -0.11 -1.10 -7.37
C LYS A 55 0.09 -1.47 -8.84
N GLU A 56 -0.74 -0.95 -9.73
CA GLU A 56 -0.63 -1.22 -11.17
C GLU A 56 0.69 -0.73 -11.73
N THR A 57 1.10 0.49 -11.37
CA THR A 57 2.40 1.05 -11.77
C THR A 57 3.54 0.17 -11.26
N ALA A 58 3.53 -0.19 -9.99
CA ALA A 58 4.60 -0.97 -9.39
C ALA A 58 4.67 -2.43 -9.93
N LEU A 59 3.54 -3.03 -10.31
CA LEU A 59 3.52 -4.33 -11.01
C LEU A 59 4.17 -4.24 -12.38
N LYS A 60 3.90 -3.17 -13.14
CA LYS A 60 4.55 -2.91 -14.44
C LYS A 60 6.06 -2.71 -14.28
N ASP A 61 6.49 -1.94 -13.28
CA ASP A 61 7.91 -1.74 -12.93
C ASP A 61 8.63 -3.08 -12.60
N LEU A 62 7.87 -4.07 -12.10
CA LEU A 62 8.36 -5.42 -11.82
C LEU A 62 8.32 -6.36 -13.05
N GLY A 63 8.01 -5.82 -14.23
CA GLY A 63 8.01 -6.56 -15.50
C GLY A 63 6.75 -7.39 -15.74
N ILE A 64 5.62 -7.04 -15.17
CA ILE A 64 4.33 -7.62 -15.50
C ILE A 64 3.78 -6.98 -16.77
N ASP A 65 3.49 -7.81 -17.78
CA ASP A 65 3.02 -7.35 -19.09
C ASP A 65 1.54 -6.99 -19.07
N GLU A 66 0.73 -7.77 -18.31
CA GLU A 66 -0.71 -7.58 -18.23
C GLU A 66 -1.21 -7.71 -16.78
N ILE A 67 -2.15 -6.87 -16.39
CA ILE A 67 -2.80 -6.92 -15.09
C ILE A 67 -4.26 -7.27 -15.30
N PHE A 68 -4.70 -8.39 -14.74
CA PHE A 68 -6.09 -8.81 -14.75
C PHE A 68 -6.72 -8.55 -13.37
N THR A 69 -7.53 -7.52 -13.30
CA THR A 69 -8.24 -7.15 -12.07
C THR A 69 -9.55 -7.92 -11.99
N LEU A 70 -9.67 -8.71 -10.93
CA LEU A 70 -10.86 -9.52 -10.64
C LEU A 70 -11.97 -8.66 -10.04
N ASP A 71 -13.20 -8.88 -10.51
CA ASP A 71 -14.41 -8.41 -9.85
C ASP A 71 -14.69 -9.27 -8.62
N PHE A 72 -14.48 -8.68 -7.44
CA PHE A 72 -14.60 -9.39 -6.17
C PHE A 72 -16.00 -9.97 -5.96
N GLU A 73 -17.06 -9.23 -6.30
CA GLU A 73 -18.44 -9.67 -6.09
C GLU A 73 -18.79 -10.89 -6.93
N LYS A 74 -18.22 -11.00 -8.13
CA LYS A 74 -18.40 -12.18 -8.99
C LYS A 74 -17.60 -13.38 -8.49
N VAL A 75 -16.37 -13.14 -8.02
CA VAL A 75 -15.43 -14.23 -7.66
C VAL A 75 -15.71 -14.79 -6.27
N ARG A 76 -16.16 -13.95 -5.32
CA ARG A 76 -16.37 -14.38 -3.91
C ARG A 76 -17.38 -15.50 -3.71
N THR A 77 -18.31 -15.68 -4.65
CA THR A 77 -19.34 -16.72 -4.60
C THR A 77 -19.02 -17.92 -5.49
N MET A 78 -17.96 -17.82 -6.29
CA MET A 78 -17.59 -18.81 -7.30
C MET A 78 -16.94 -20.04 -6.64
N PRO A 79 -17.35 -21.27 -6.96
CA PRO A 79 -16.64 -22.48 -6.54
C PRO A 79 -15.16 -22.43 -6.91
N PRO A 80 -14.25 -23.00 -6.10
CA PRO A 80 -12.81 -22.94 -6.39
C PRO A 80 -12.42 -23.47 -7.78
N GLU A 81 -13.00 -24.57 -8.21
CA GLU A 81 -12.72 -25.15 -9.53
C GLU A 81 -13.17 -24.24 -10.68
N ASP A 82 -14.31 -23.56 -10.52
CA ASP A 82 -14.83 -22.64 -11.54
C ASP A 82 -13.95 -21.39 -11.64
N PHE A 83 -13.40 -20.93 -10.51
CA PHE A 83 -12.40 -19.87 -10.50
C PHE A 83 -11.14 -20.27 -11.29
N LEU A 84 -10.66 -21.50 -11.11
CA LEU A 84 -9.49 -21.98 -11.85
C LEU A 84 -9.81 -22.15 -13.34
N ARG A 85 -11.01 -22.65 -13.69
CA ARG A 85 -11.47 -22.74 -15.09
C ARG A 85 -11.54 -21.35 -15.73
N LEU A 86 -12.12 -20.35 -15.04
CA LEU A 86 -12.15 -18.98 -15.53
C LEU A 86 -10.77 -18.47 -15.96
N LEU A 87 -9.73 -18.74 -15.15
CA LEU A 87 -8.37 -18.33 -15.45
C LEU A 87 -7.76 -19.13 -16.61
N THR A 88 -7.96 -20.44 -16.62
CA THR A 88 -7.38 -21.30 -17.66
C THR A 88 -8.06 -21.12 -19.02
N ASP A 89 -9.37 -20.94 -19.05
CA ASP A 89 -10.11 -20.70 -20.30
C ASP A 89 -9.75 -19.33 -20.90
N LYS A 90 -9.52 -18.33 -20.04
CA LYS A 90 -9.16 -16.99 -20.50
C LYS A 90 -7.71 -16.86 -20.97
N PHE A 91 -6.77 -17.48 -20.28
CA PHE A 91 -5.34 -17.22 -20.46
C PHE A 91 -4.54 -18.40 -20.97
N SER A 92 -5.08 -19.62 -20.91
CA SER A 92 -4.37 -20.86 -21.27
C SER A 92 -2.94 -20.91 -20.72
N PRO A 93 -2.75 -20.77 -19.38
CA PRO A 93 -1.43 -20.60 -18.81
C PRO A 93 -0.60 -21.88 -18.88
N ASP A 94 0.70 -21.72 -19.16
CA ASP A 94 1.70 -22.79 -19.03
C ASP A 94 2.24 -22.88 -17.59
N LEU A 95 2.17 -21.76 -16.84
CA LEU A 95 2.64 -21.65 -15.46
C LEU A 95 1.71 -20.81 -14.61
N ILE A 96 1.43 -21.28 -13.40
CA ILE A 96 0.76 -20.52 -12.34
C ILE A 96 1.72 -20.37 -11.16
N SER A 97 1.90 -19.13 -10.67
CA SER A 97 2.69 -18.80 -9.48
C SER A 97 1.80 -18.24 -8.38
N CYS A 98 1.95 -18.72 -7.16
CA CYS A 98 1.22 -18.23 -5.99
C CYS A 98 2.06 -18.31 -4.71
N GLY A 99 1.59 -17.69 -3.64
CA GLY A 99 2.21 -17.82 -2.31
C GLY A 99 1.78 -19.13 -1.62
N PHE A 100 2.58 -19.58 -0.64
CA PHE A 100 2.33 -20.79 0.15
C PHE A 100 0.97 -20.82 0.85
N ASN A 101 0.41 -19.67 1.18
CA ASN A 101 -0.86 -19.48 1.89
C ASN A 101 -1.99 -18.98 0.97
N TYR A 102 -1.83 -19.11 -0.35
CA TYR A 102 -2.84 -18.63 -1.30
C TYR A 102 -4.16 -19.38 -1.12
N ARG A 103 -5.25 -18.60 -1.06
CA ARG A 103 -6.62 -19.10 -0.96
C ARG A 103 -7.50 -18.44 -2.03
N PHE A 104 -8.48 -19.18 -2.54
CA PHE A 104 -9.33 -18.70 -3.63
C PHE A 104 -10.72 -19.35 -3.60
N GLY A 105 -11.62 -18.80 -4.42
CA GLY A 105 -12.99 -19.25 -4.53
C GLY A 105 -13.86 -18.93 -3.33
N LYS A 106 -15.09 -19.44 -3.35
CA LYS A 106 -16.10 -19.19 -2.31
C LYS A 106 -15.58 -19.58 -0.92
N ASN A 107 -15.69 -18.65 0.03
CA ASN A 107 -15.25 -18.82 1.42
C ASN A 107 -13.76 -19.17 1.56
N ALA A 108 -12.93 -18.82 0.56
CA ALA A 108 -11.51 -19.19 0.52
C ALA A 108 -11.28 -20.72 0.64
N ALA A 109 -12.20 -21.52 0.10
CA ALA A 109 -12.17 -22.99 0.21
C ALA A 109 -11.08 -23.60 -0.67
N GLY A 110 -10.70 -22.95 -1.78
CA GLY A 110 -9.58 -23.37 -2.61
C GLY A 110 -8.24 -23.13 -1.92
N ASP A 111 -7.35 -24.09 -1.99
CA ASP A 111 -6.02 -24.04 -1.38
C ASP A 111 -4.92 -24.55 -2.32
N LYS A 112 -3.69 -24.62 -1.83
CA LYS A 112 -2.53 -25.12 -2.55
C LYS A 112 -2.76 -26.54 -3.09
N ASN A 113 -3.35 -27.44 -2.32
CA ASN A 113 -3.52 -28.82 -2.70
C ASN A 113 -4.50 -28.97 -3.87
N LEU A 114 -5.62 -28.24 -3.81
CA LEU A 114 -6.57 -28.19 -4.92
C LEU A 114 -5.94 -27.60 -6.19
N LEU A 115 -5.18 -26.52 -6.03
CA LEU A 115 -4.48 -25.87 -7.15
C LEU A 115 -3.43 -26.81 -7.77
N GLU A 116 -2.67 -27.52 -6.96
CA GLU A 116 -1.67 -28.50 -7.42
C GLU A 116 -2.30 -29.66 -8.21
N LYS A 117 -3.39 -30.23 -7.66
CA LYS A 117 -4.17 -31.27 -8.36
C LYS A 117 -4.67 -30.75 -9.72
N PHE A 118 -5.30 -29.59 -9.73
CA PHE A 118 -5.86 -28.98 -10.94
C PHE A 118 -4.78 -28.69 -12.00
N CYS A 119 -3.63 -28.15 -11.61
CA CYS A 119 -2.51 -27.89 -12.51
C CYS A 119 -1.94 -29.18 -13.11
N ARG A 120 -1.73 -30.20 -12.27
CA ARG A 120 -1.21 -31.51 -12.71
C ARG A 120 -2.12 -32.17 -13.75
N GLU A 121 -3.44 -32.16 -13.53
CA GLU A 121 -4.42 -32.72 -14.44
C GLU A 121 -4.44 -32.03 -15.82
N ARG A 122 -3.95 -30.79 -15.90
CA ARG A 122 -3.92 -29.96 -17.13
C ARG A 122 -2.54 -29.72 -17.73
N GLY A 123 -1.51 -30.33 -17.16
CA GLY A 123 -0.13 -30.11 -17.60
C GLY A 123 0.40 -28.69 -17.36
N ILE A 124 -0.19 -27.95 -16.40
CA ILE A 124 0.22 -26.59 -16.02
C ILE A 124 1.30 -26.70 -14.95
N THR A 125 2.40 -26.00 -15.10
CA THR A 125 3.43 -25.91 -14.07
C THR A 125 2.95 -25.03 -12.91
N LEU A 126 3.02 -25.54 -11.68
CA LEU A 126 2.74 -24.74 -10.47
C LEU A 126 4.05 -24.34 -9.77
N LYS A 127 4.23 -23.05 -9.55
CA LYS A 127 5.25 -22.47 -8.67
C LYS A 127 4.58 -21.95 -7.40
N CYS A 128 4.79 -22.62 -6.28
CA CYS A 128 4.34 -22.16 -4.97
C CYS A 128 5.53 -21.59 -4.19
N SER A 129 5.54 -20.26 -3.97
CA SER A 129 6.64 -19.60 -3.25
C SER A 129 6.57 -19.88 -1.75
N GLU A 130 7.71 -20.22 -1.17
CA GLU A 130 7.84 -20.41 0.27
C GLU A 130 7.73 -19.09 1.04
N PRO A 131 7.44 -19.12 2.36
CA PRO A 131 7.43 -17.92 3.19
C PRO A 131 8.79 -17.23 3.17
N VAL A 132 8.79 -15.92 2.88
CA VAL A 132 9.96 -15.07 3.07
C VAL A 132 9.98 -14.60 4.51
N THR A 133 11.12 -14.75 5.18
CA THR A 133 11.32 -14.30 6.56
C THR A 133 12.32 -13.15 6.64
N GLU A 134 12.12 -12.26 7.57
CA GLU A 134 13.05 -11.19 7.94
C GLU A 134 13.19 -11.20 9.46
N ASN A 135 14.42 -11.32 9.98
CA ASN A 135 14.71 -11.44 11.41
C ASN A 135 13.90 -12.54 12.14
N GLY A 136 13.64 -13.67 11.46
CA GLY A 136 12.87 -14.79 12.00
C GLY A 136 11.35 -14.67 11.91
N GLU A 137 10.82 -13.54 11.47
CA GLU A 137 9.38 -13.34 11.30
C GLU A 137 8.96 -13.43 9.83
N THR A 138 7.79 -14.01 9.57
CA THR A 138 7.25 -14.13 8.20
C THR A 138 6.79 -12.77 7.68
N VAL A 139 7.35 -12.37 6.54
CA VAL A 139 6.94 -11.14 5.84
C VAL A 139 5.53 -11.31 5.27
N SER A 140 4.61 -10.50 5.74
CA SER A 140 3.21 -10.53 5.30
C SER A 140 2.57 -9.14 5.35
N SER A 141 1.50 -8.93 4.55
CA SER A 141 0.71 -7.70 4.63
C SER A 141 0.08 -7.50 6.04
N THR A 142 -0.18 -8.57 6.78
CA THR A 142 -0.69 -8.48 8.16
C THR A 142 0.35 -7.90 9.09
N GLU A 143 1.59 -8.36 9.01
CA GLU A 143 2.69 -7.84 9.84
C GLU A 143 3.00 -6.38 9.47
N ILE A 144 3.03 -6.04 8.18
CA ILE A 144 3.25 -4.67 7.74
C ILE A 144 2.17 -3.72 8.28
N ARG A 145 0.88 -4.14 8.28
CA ARG A 145 -0.19 -3.34 8.88
C ARG A 145 0.02 -3.13 10.38
N ARG A 146 0.41 -4.18 11.10
CA ARG A 146 0.74 -4.09 12.53
C ARG A 146 1.86 -3.07 12.79
N LEU A 147 2.94 -3.15 12.02
CA LEU A 147 4.09 -2.25 12.14
C LEU A 147 3.71 -0.78 11.86
N LEU A 148 2.92 -0.51 10.82
CA LEU A 148 2.45 0.84 10.52
C LEU A 148 1.55 1.39 11.63
N GLN A 149 0.64 0.56 12.16
CA GLN A 149 -0.28 0.96 13.22
C GLN A 149 0.41 1.12 14.59
N SER A 150 1.55 0.48 14.82
CA SER A 150 2.37 0.68 16.02
C SER A 150 3.35 1.85 15.90
N GLY A 151 3.54 2.42 14.69
CA GLY A 151 4.51 3.50 14.43
C GLY A 151 5.92 2.98 14.09
N GLU A 152 6.07 1.68 13.89
CA GLU A 152 7.35 1.06 13.48
C GLU A 152 7.55 1.18 11.95
N THR A 153 7.37 2.39 11.43
CA THR A 153 7.31 2.69 9.99
C THR A 153 8.58 2.30 9.25
N GLU A 154 9.74 2.51 9.85
CA GLU A 154 11.02 2.12 9.25
C GLU A 154 11.12 0.61 9.04
N LYS A 155 10.64 -0.18 10.01
CA LYS A 155 10.59 -1.65 9.87
C LYS A 155 9.60 -2.05 8.77
N ALA A 156 8.41 -1.46 8.74
CA ALA A 156 7.43 -1.71 7.69
C ALA A 156 8.01 -1.42 6.30
N ASN A 157 8.66 -0.27 6.13
CA ASN A 157 9.24 0.16 4.87
C ASN A 157 10.36 -0.76 4.37
N ARG A 158 11.13 -1.40 5.26
CA ARG A 158 12.14 -2.40 4.88
C ARG A 158 11.55 -3.69 4.29
N LEU A 159 10.30 -4.02 4.62
CA LEU A 159 9.61 -5.20 4.12
C LEU A 159 8.92 -4.97 2.78
N LEU A 160 8.63 -3.71 2.43
CA LEU A 160 7.93 -3.30 1.22
C LEU A 160 8.90 -3.17 0.02
N TYR A 161 8.36 -3.28 -1.21
CA TYR A 161 9.10 -3.00 -2.45
C TYR A 161 9.41 -1.51 -2.60
N LYS A 162 8.41 -0.67 -2.41
CA LYS A 162 8.54 0.78 -2.28
C LYS A 162 8.03 1.15 -0.88
N PRO A 163 8.64 2.13 -0.21
CA PRO A 163 8.15 2.58 1.08
C PRO A 163 6.68 2.95 1.04
N PHE A 164 5.98 2.73 2.16
CA PHE A 164 4.60 3.14 2.32
C PHE A 164 4.42 4.61 1.96
N SER A 165 3.45 4.90 1.11
CA SER A 165 3.17 6.25 0.62
C SER A 165 1.71 6.39 0.22
N TYR A 166 1.26 7.63 0.11
CA TYR A 166 -0.03 7.97 -0.45
C TYR A 166 0.07 9.23 -1.30
N THR A 167 -0.70 9.25 -2.37
CA THR A 167 -0.84 10.41 -3.25
C THR A 167 -2.24 10.97 -3.08
N ALA A 168 -2.36 12.27 -2.82
CA ALA A 168 -3.63 12.95 -2.69
C ALA A 168 -3.53 14.41 -3.15
N GLU A 169 -4.68 15.01 -3.47
CA GLU A 169 -4.80 16.42 -3.84
C GLU A 169 -4.52 17.32 -2.63
N VAL A 170 -3.81 18.41 -2.86
CA VAL A 170 -3.57 19.47 -1.88
C VAL A 170 -4.82 20.34 -1.77
N ILE A 171 -5.42 20.33 -0.59
CA ILE A 171 -6.63 21.12 -0.28
C ILE A 171 -6.31 22.35 0.56
N SER A 172 -7.22 23.32 0.54
CA SER A 172 -7.12 24.47 1.44
C SER A 172 -7.36 24.04 2.88
N GLY A 173 -6.42 24.39 3.77
CA GLY A 173 -6.54 24.23 5.23
C GLY A 173 -6.79 25.57 5.93
N ASP A 174 -6.70 25.56 7.28
CA ASP A 174 -6.93 26.76 8.12
C ASP A 174 -5.83 27.83 7.98
N LYS A 175 -4.77 27.57 7.21
CA LYS A 175 -3.61 28.46 6.98
C LYS A 175 -2.87 28.89 8.26
N ARG A 176 -3.12 28.22 9.40
CA ARG A 176 -2.47 28.53 10.69
C ARG A 176 -0.95 28.38 10.63
N GLY A 177 -0.46 27.33 9.94
CA GLY A 177 0.98 27.13 9.75
C GLY A 177 1.65 28.32 9.07
N ARG A 178 0.99 28.92 8.06
CA ARG A 178 1.53 30.10 7.35
C ARG A 178 1.72 31.32 8.27
N THR A 179 0.76 31.58 9.17
CA THR A 179 0.88 32.68 10.15
C THR A 179 1.95 32.43 11.20
N LEU A 180 2.32 31.17 11.41
CA LEU A 180 3.36 30.77 12.36
C LEU A 180 4.77 30.72 11.73
N GLY A 181 4.88 30.88 10.41
CA GLY A 181 6.13 30.76 9.64
C GLY A 181 6.44 29.35 9.13
N PHE A 182 5.52 28.41 9.30
CA PHE A 182 5.65 27.01 8.85
C PHE A 182 4.51 26.63 7.91
N PRO A 183 4.52 27.08 6.63
CA PRO A 183 3.46 26.75 5.70
C PRO A 183 3.37 25.23 5.47
N THR A 184 2.18 24.68 5.61
CA THR A 184 1.90 23.24 5.39
C THR A 184 0.95 23.05 4.23
N VAL A 185 1.12 21.96 3.51
CA VAL A 185 0.12 21.44 2.58
C VAL A 185 -0.81 20.50 3.34
N ASN A 186 -2.08 20.60 3.04
CA ASN A 186 -3.13 19.79 3.65
C ASN A 186 -3.69 18.82 2.62
N GLN A 187 -3.84 17.56 2.97
CA GLN A 187 -4.40 16.52 2.11
C GLN A 187 -5.41 15.68 2.88
N ARG A 188 -6.52 15.32 2.22
CA ARG A 188 -7.38 14.28 2.77
C ARG A 188 -6.71 12.93 2.59
N TYR A 189 -6.52 12.20 3.68
CA TYR A 189 -5.93 10.88 3.64
C TYR A 189 -6.85 9.93 2.84
N PRO A 190 -6.30 9.10 1.92
CA PRO A 190 -7.11 8.22 1.08
C PRO A 190 -7.90 7.20 1.89
N GLN A 191 -9.22 7.14 1.68
CA GLN A 191 -10.15 6.34 2.49
C GLN A 191 -9.92 4.83 2.42
N CYS A 192 -9.31 4.32 1.35
CA CYS A 192 -9.04 2.88 1.21
C CYS A 192 -7.73 2.45 1.90
N LEU A 193 -6.80 3.38 2.15
CA LEU A 193 -5.51 3.06 2.75
C LEU A 193 -5.63 2.88 4.26
N LEU A 194 -4.85 1.93 4.78
CA LEU A 194 -4.65 1.76 6.22
C LEU A 194 -4.06 3.05 6.79
N PRO A 195 -4.72 3.71 7.75
CA PRO A 195 -4.09 4.80 8.46
C PRO A 195 -2.95 4.25 9.32
N PRO A 196 -1.74 4.84 9.25
CA PRO A 196 -0.67 4.49 10.17
C PRO A 196 -1.00 5.01 11.57
N LYS A 197 -0.14 4.77 12.55
CA LYS A 197 -0.28 5.38 13.87
C LYS A 197 -0.38 6.89 13.73
N PHE A 198 -1.39 7.52 14.34
CA PHE A 198 -1.54 8.97 14.28
C PHE A 198 -0.40 9.69 15.00
N GLY A 199 0.03 10.79 14.41
CA GLY A 199 1.13 11.63 14.91
C GLY A 199 2.05 12.13 13.81
N VAL A 200 3.23 12.56 14.23
CA VAL A 200 4.21 13.27 13.42
C VAL A 200 5.28 12.32 12.88
N TYR A 201 5.62 12.52 11.61
CA TYR A 201 6.58 11.71 10.86
C TYR A 201 7.61 12.57 10.15
N VAL A 202 8.85 12.12 10.12
CA VAL A 202 9.78 12.47 9.04
C VAL A 202 9.28 11.79 7.78
N SER A 203 9.11 12.57 6.72
CA SER A 203 8.54 12.08 5.45
C SER A 203 9.40 12.48 4.26
N ARG A 204 9.34 11.69 3.19
CA ARG A 204 9.76 12.11 1.86
C ARG A 204 8.51 12.58 1.11
N VAL A 205 8.60 13.73 0.46
CA VAL A 205 7.50 14.37 -0.25
C VAL A 205 7.86 14.54 -1.71
N THR A 206 7.02 14.09 -2.62
CA THR A 206 7.23 14.27 -4.06
C THR A 206 6.22 15.27 -4.61
N VAL A 207 6.73 16.35 -5.20
CA VAL A 207 5.97 17.40 -5.88
C VAL A 207 6.51 17.51 -7.31
N ASP A 208 5.67 17.33 -8.31
CA ASP A 208 6.05 17.37 -9.74
C ASP A 208 7.31 16.54 -10.07
N GLY A 209 7.39 15.33 -9.51
CA GLY A 209 8.50 14.41 -9.70
C GLY A 209 9.78 14.77 -8.95
N ARG A 210 9.82 15.87 -8.20
CA ARG A 210 10.96 16.25 -7.34
C ARG A 210 10.74 15.83 -5.91
N GLU A 211 11.79 15.31 -5.28
CA GLU A 211 11.75 14.85 -3.90
C GLU A 211 12.23 15.92 -2.92
N TYR A 212 11.52 16.04 -1.80
CA TYR A 212 11.81 16.95 -0.69
C TYR A 212 11.74 16.18 0.63
N ASP A 213 12.44 16.66 1.63
CA ASP A 213 12.22 16.25 3.02
C ASP A 213 11.06 17.04 3.61
N GLY A 214 10.29 16.40 4.49
CA GLY A 214 9.17 17.04 5.14
C GLY A 214 8.85 16.47 6.52
N ILE A 215 8.06 17.22 7.25
CA ILE A 215 7.42 16.77 8.50
C ILE A 215 5.93 16.69 8.23
N THR A 216 5.37 15.52 8.46
CA THR A 216 3.95 15.24 8.22
C THR A 216 3.26 14.89 9.53
N ASP A 217 2.19 15.57 9.86
CA ASP A 217 1.26 15.20 10.92
C ASP A 217 0.05 14.48 10.27
N ILE A 218 -0.25 13.26 10.73
CA ILE A 218 -1.40 12.48 10.28
C ILE A 218 -2.33 12.29 11.48
N GLY A 219 -3.56 12.78 11.37
CA GLY A 219 -4.51 12.74 12.48
C GLY A 219 -5.95 12.85 12.05
N VAL A 220 -6.86 12.80 13.01
CA VAL A 220 -8.30 12.95 12.78
C VAL A 220 -8.68 14.42 12.96
N ARG A 221 -9.36 14.98 11.97
CA ARG A 221 -9.98 16.29 12.09
C ARG A 221 -11.47 16.12 12.36
N PRO A 222 -11.92 16.39 13.60
CA PRO A 222 -13.35 16.33 13.92
C PRO A 222 -14.09 17.46 13.18
N THR A 223 -15.19 17.13 12.53
CA THR A 223 -16.13 18.10 11.97
C THR A 223 -17.52 17.87 12.53
N PHE A 224 -18.43 18.83 12.37
CA PHE A 224 -19.82 18.69 12.85
C PHE A 224 -20.61 17.54 12.18
N LYS A 225 -20.09 16.94 11.10
CA LYS A 225 -20.82 15.93 10.31
C LYS A 225 -20.07 14.60 10.16
N ILE A 226 -18.77 14.60 9.94
CA ILE A 226 -17.98 13.40 9.68
C ILE A 226 -16.54 13.66 10.11
N ASP A 227 -15.97 12.73 10.86
CA ASP A 227 -14.55 12.71 11.12
C ASP A 227 -13.80 12.18 9.88
N TYR A 228 -12.77 12.88 9.45
CA TYR A 228 -11.90 12.42 8.37
C TYR A 228 -10.43 12.55 8.77
N ILE A 229 -9.63 11.65 8.22
CA ILE A 229 -8.18 11.69 8.43
C ILE A 229 -7.58 12.73 7.49
N ILE A 230 -6.77 13.60 8.04
CA ILE A 230 -6.01 14.61 7.31
C ILE A 230 -4.52 14.39 7.52
N SER A 231 -3.73 14.75 6.54
CA SER A 231 -2.29 14.95 6.69
C SER A 231 -1.93 16.40 6.45
N GLU A 232 -1.14 16.95 7.35
CA GLU A 232 -0.57 18.28 7.25
C GLU A 232 0.94 18.17 7.12
N THR A 233 1.50 18.57 5.97
CA THR A 233 2.92 18.36 5.67
C THR A 233 3.64 19.70 5.46
N PHE A 234 4.65 19.95 6.28
CA PHE A 234 5.67 20.97 6.00
C PHE A 234 6.70 20.39 5.03
N ILE A 235 7.00 21.09 3.94
CA ILE A 235 7.97 20.68 2.91
C ILE A 235 9.20 21.56 3.02
N LYS A 236 10.34 20.98 3.40
CA LYS A 236 11.59 21.73 3.61
C LYS A 236 12.12 22.29 2.29
N GLY A 237 12.37 23.59 2.25
CA GLY A 237 12.93 24.27 1.08
C GLY A 237 11.98 24.44 -0.11
N PHE A 238 10.71 24.09 0.05
CA PHE A 238 9.70 24.28 -0.99
C PHE A 238 9.04 25.66 -0.85
N SER A 239 8.90 26.35 -1.96
CA SER A 239 8.12 27.58 -2.07
C SER A 239 7.33 27.54 -3.36
N GLY A 240 6.03 27.66 -3.27
CA GLY A 240 5.10 27.61 -4.43
C GLY A 240 3.67 27.51 -3.97
N ASP A 241 2.75 27.75 -4.91
CA ASP A 241 1.33 27.48 -4.74
C ASP A 241 1.02 26.19 -5.48
N ILE A 242 0.57 25.18 -4.73
CA ILE A 242 0.26 23.83 -5.24
C ILE A 242 -1.13 23.36 -4.82
N TYR A 243 -2.05 24.30 -4.52
CA TYR A 243 -3.46 23.95 -4.29
C TYR A 243 -4.09 23.33 -5.54
N GLY A 244 -4.74 22.19 -5.37
CA GLY A 244 -5.32 21.40 -6.45
C GLY A 244 -4.35 20.43 -7.11
N ASP A 245 -3.05 20.58 -6.90
CA ASP A 245 -2.07 19.61 -7.39
C ASP A 245 -2.05 18.35 -6.54
N THR A 246 -1.55 17.27 -7.11
CA THR A 246 -1.35 16.01 -6.38
C THR A 246 0.07 15.92 -5.83
N VAL A 247 0.18 15.61 -4.56
CA VAL A 247 1.45 15.43 -3.86
C VAL A 247 1.52 14.03 -3.26
N THR A 248 2.66 13.37 -3.41
CA THR A 248 2.92 12.08 -2.78
C THR A 248 3.69 12.27 -1.48
N VAL A 249 3.17 11.72 -0.40
CA VAL A 249 3.82 11.72 0.92
C VAL A 249 4.17 10.29 1.31
N SER A 250 5.42 10.09 1.69
CA SER A 250 5.94 8.80 2.17
C SER A 250 6.49 8.95 3.58
N PRO A 251 5.72 8.57 4.61
CA PRO A 251 6.18 8.53 5.99
C PRO A 251 7.37 7.58 6.13
N ARG A 252 8.48 8.08 6.67
CA ARG A 252 9.73 7.32 6.81
C ARG A 252 9.96 6.87 8.23
N ARG A 253 9.84 7.78 9.19
CA ARG A 253 10.11 7.54 10.60
C ARG A 253 9.08 8.26 11.47
N PHE A 254 8.50 7.52 12.40
CA PHE A 254 7.60 8.09 13.41
C PHE A 254 8.40 8.91 14.42
N VAL A 255 7.98 10.13 14.67
CA VAL A 255 8.65 11.05 15.61
C VAL A 255 7.95 11.02 16.96
N ARG A 256 6.65 11.28 16.97
CA ARG A 256 5.83 11.35 18.19
C ARG A 256 4.32 11.23 17.89
N GLY A 257 3.53 10.98 18.92
CA GLY A 257 2.08 11.12 18.85
C GLY A 257 1.59 12.57 18.80
N GLU A 258 0.29 12.74 18.56
CA GLU A 258 -0.38 14.04 18.67
C GLU A 258 -0.29 14.59 20.10
N VAL A 259 -0.06 15.90 20.21
CA VAL A 259 0.02 16.62 21.49
C VAL A 259 -0.89 17.84 21.44
N LYS A 260 -1.62 18.10 22.51
CA LYS A 260 -2.39 19.35 22.68
C LYS A 260 -1.46 20.41 23.28
N PHE A 261 -1.45 21.59 22.69
CA PHE A 261 -0.65 22.71 23.16
C PHE A 261 -1.52 23.73 23.88
N SER A 262 -1.04 24.26 24.99
CA SER A 262 -1.72 25.28 25.79
C SER A 262 -1.48 26.70 25.23
N SER A 263 -0.44 26.89 24.42
CA SER A 263 -0.07 28.17 23.85
C SER A 263 0.54 28.05 22.44
N VAL A 264 0.48 29.14 21.68
CA VAL A 264 1.13 29.27 20.37
C VAL A 264 2.66 29.15 20.50
N SER A 265 3.24 29.59 21.61
CA SER A 265 4.67 29.49 21.87
C SER A 265 5.11 28.03 22.01
N GLU A 266 4.36 27.22 22.76
CA GLU A 266 4.63 25.79 22.87
C GLU A 266 4.52 25.06 21.53
N LEU A 267 3.48 25.37 20.74
CA LEU A 267 3.33 24.82 19.40
C LEU A 267 4.53 25.15 18.51
N LYS A 268 4.98 26.41 18.49
CA LYS A 268 6.17 26.83 17.72
C LYS A 268 7.44 26.12 18.18
N ALA A 269 7.64 26.00 19.49
CA ALA A 269 8.78 25.29 20.05
C ALA A 269 8.80 23.81 19.62
N GLN A 270 7.63 23.16 19.65
CA GLN A 270 7.52 21.77 19.24
C GLN A 270 7.73 21.59 17.73
N ILE A 271 7.18 22.47 16.88
CA ILE A 271 7.43 22.42 15.43
C ILE A 271 8.92 22.54 15.14
N ASN A 272 9.61 23.47 15.81
CA ASN A 272 11.07 23.61 15.65
C ASN A 272 11.83 22.35 16.12
N ALA A 273 11.37 21.68 17.17
CA ALA A 273 11.95 20.42 17.61
C ALA A 273 11.72 19.30 16.57
N ASP A 274 10.51 19.21 16.03
CA ASP A 274 10.16 18.23 14.96
C ASP A 274 11.01 18.48 13.70
N LEU A 275 11.23 19.72 13.31
CA LEU A 275 12.06 20.06 12.14
C LEU A 275 13.53 19.64 12.28
N LYS A 276 14.08 19.63 13.51
CA LYS A 276 15.43 19.10 13.76
C LYS A 276 15.55 17.61 13.50
N GLU A 277 14.44 16.87 13.52
CA GLU A 277 14.41 15.44 13.18
C GLU A 277 14.73 15.19 11.70
N LEU A 278 14.61 16.19 10.82
CA LEU A 278 15.03 16.12 9.42
C LEU A 278 16.55 16.06 9.24
N GLU A 279 17.33 16.40 10.27
CA GLU A 279 18.80 16.49 10.22
C GLU A 279 19.47 15.20 10.75
N LYS A 280 18.68 14.26 11.27
CA LYS A 280 19.11 12.95 11.77
C LYS A 280 18.98 11.88 10.69
#